data_890043477c2927c76b17326563f66551
#
_entry.id   890043477c2927c76b17326563f66551
#
_cell.length_a   1.000
_cell.length_b   1.000
_cell.length_c   1.000
_cell.angle_alpha   90.00
_cell.angle_beta   90.00
_cell.angle_gamma   90.00
#
_symmetry.space_group_name_H-M   'P 1'
#
loop_
_entity.id
_entity.type
_entity.pdbx_description
1 polymer ?
#
loop_
_entity_poly.entity_id
_entity_poly.type
_entity_poly.pdbx_seq_one_letter_code
_entity_poly.pdbx_strand_id
1 'polypeptide(L)'
;MKRKLKLKPFVVILVVIILMLLVGIFVKKIIDDINYKKTYEYKFITMGYSMDDFKKIDKLSNSSKDYLLTIKYNKSIVDLINEKYFLEKNLKNYIEYSKDSEYDLHNIIAVINVGSNNEFYTNTKKTDISKGITMLTNKFYYLDSSYNEENMVKVSKQYSYGENQMLTSDTFDAFLSMFNAAKKDNITLIINSSFRNYEDQEEIYDYYKRVKGVEEANKIAAKPGHSEHQTGLAVDIQTYGSRADTFDQSDAFKWLNENAYKYGFILRYPKDKKYITGYEYESWHYRYVGAEVAKYIHENNITFDEYYAYFIEK
;
A
#
# COMPACT_ATOMS: atom_id res chain seq x y z
N MET A 1 -17.80 57.34 71.68
CA MET A 1 -18.37 55.98 71.77
C MET A 1 -18.50 55.40 70.34
N LYS A 2 -17.71 54.45 69.95
CA LYS A 2 -17.87 53.79 68.67
C LYS A 2 -18.98 52.74 68.81
N ARG A 3 -20.10 52.90 68.12
CA ARG A 3 -21.19 51.90 68.04
C ARG A 3 -20.59 50.65 67.31
N LYS A 4 -20.42 49.54 68.05
CA LYS A 4 -20.20 48.22 67.44
C LYS A 4 -21.44 47.80 66.70
N LEU A 5 -21.40 47.80 65.38
CA LEU A 5 -22.42 47.18 64.52
C LEU A 5 -22.49 45.67 64.82
N LYS A 6 -23.52 45.22 65.53
CA LYS A 6 -23.86 43.82 65.72
C LYS A 6 -24.63 43.37 64.48
N LEU A 7 -23.95 42.62 63.58
CA LEU A 7 -24.61 41.95 62.43
C LEU A 7 -25.67 40.98 62.94
N LYS A 8 -26.88 41.02 62.35
CA LYS A 8 -27.94 40.09 62.70
C LYS A 8 -27.50 38.66 62.46
N PRO A 9 -27.80 37.65 63.32
CA PRO A 9 -27.35 36.25 63.17
C PRO A 9 -27.63 35.68 61.78
N PHE A 10 -28.78 35.96 61.19
CA PHE A 10 -29.18 35.57 59.83
C PHE A 10 -28.20 36.08 58.76
N VAL A 11 -27.71 37.31 58.89
CA VAL A 11 -26.72 37.87 57.93
C VAL A 11 -25.36 37.11 58.03
N VAL A 12 -24.98 36.77 59.25
CA VAL A 12 -23.74 35.96 59.46
C VAL A 12 -23.87 34.58 58.83
N ILE A 13 -25.03 33.91 59.04
CA ILE A 13 -25.30 32.59 58.45
C ILE A 13 -25.28 32.68 56.92
N LEU A 14 -25.93 33.70 56.34
CA LEU A 14 -25.98 33.90 54.89
C LEU A 14 -24.58 34.11 54.32
N VAL A 15 -23.75 34.96 54.98
CA VAL A 15 -22.35 35.19 54.59
C VAL A 15 -21.53 33.91 54.66
N VAL A 16 -21.72 33.08 55.71
CA VAL A 16 -21.01 31.78 55.82
C VAL A 16 -21.42 30.81 54.68
N ILE A 17 -22.73 30.76 54.35
CA ILE A 17 -23.21 29.93 53.22
C ILE A 17 -22.62 30.41 51.91
N ILE A 18 -22.60 31.72 51.66
CA ILE A 18 -22.01 32.29 50.44
C ILE A 18 -20.51 31.98 50.38
N LEU A 19 -19.77 32.10 51.47
CA LEU A 19 -18.35 31.73 51.53
C LEU A 19 -18.10 30.25 51.25
N MET A 20 -18.93 29.36 51.82
CA MET A 20 -18.83 27.92 51.52
C MET A 20 -19.10 27.60 50.07
N LEU A 21 -20.10 28.25 49.43
CA LEU A 21 -20.36 28.12 48.00
C LEU A 21 -19.18 28.59 47.12
N LEU A 22 -18.58 29.75 47.45
CA LEU A 22 -17.42 30.27 46.75
C LEU A 22 -16.20 29.36 46.89
N VAL A 23 -15.96 28.81 48.09
CA VAL A 23 -14.91 27.82 48.31
C VAL A 23 -15.19 26.55 47.51
N GLY A 24 -16.42 26.07 47.48
CA GLY A 24 -16.82 24.90 46.66
C GLY A 24 -16.57 25.10 45.17
N ILE A 25 -16.93 26.27 44.63
CA ILE A 25 -16.66 26.64 43.21
C ILE A 25 -15.17 26.69 42.96
N PHE A 26 -14.38 27.29 43.88
CA PHE A 26 -12.92 27.38 43.74
C PHE A 26 -12.24 26.00 43.75
N VAL A 27 -12.64 25.15 44.71
CA VAL A 27 -12.12 23.78 44.80
C VAL A 27 -12.48 22.97 43.53
N LYS A 28 -13.73 23.08 43.06
CA LYS A 28 -14.15 22.43 41.80
C LYS A 28 -13.27 22.87 40.62
N LYS A 29 -13.03 24.18 40.49
CA LYS A 29 -12.16 24.73 39.42
C LYS A 29 -10.73 24.15 39.48
N ILE A 30 -10.17 23.99 40.68
CA ILE A 30 -8.85 23.37 40.86
C ILE A 30 -8.87 21.90 40.43
N ILE A 31 -9.92 21.16 40.83
CA ILE A 31 -10.05 19.74 40.46
C ILE A 31 -10.20 19.61 38.93
N ASP A 32 -11.03 20.45 38.31
CA ASP A 32 -11.23 20.45 36.86
C ASP A 32 -9.92 20.77 36.11
N ASP A 33 -9.13 21.76 36.59
CA ASP A 33 -7.81 22.09 36.02
C ASP A 33 -6.81 20.93 36.17
N ILE A 34 -6.77 20.28 37.33
CA ILE A 34 -5.91 19.11 37.56
C ILE A 34 -6.32 17.94 36.63
N ASN A 35 -7.61 17.72 36.47
CA ASN A 35 -8.11 16.67 35.59
C ASN A 35 -7.82 16.99 34.11
N TYR A 36 -8.01 18.24 33.68
CA TYR A 36 -7.68 18.68 32.32
C TYR A 36 -6.19 18.47 32.01
N LYS A 37 -5.29 18.81 32.93
CA LYS A 37 -3.83 18.61 32.77
C LYS A 37 -3.44 17.14 32.59
N LYS A 38 -4.28 16.20 32.95
CA LYS A 38 -4.05 14.76 32.74
C LYS A 38 -4.47 14.29 31.35
N THR A 39 -5.28 15.06 30.63
CA THR A 39 -5.78 14.70 29.31
C THR A 39 -4.70 14.70 28.24
N TYR A 40 -4.88 13.88 27.20
CA TYR A 40 -4.03 13.93 26.01
C TYR A 40 -4.08 15.30 25.33
N GLU A 41 -5.26 15.92 25.26
CA GLU A 41 -5.42 17.27 24.71
C GLU A 41 -4.44 18.25 25.33
N TYR A 42 -4.46 18.38 26.67
CA TYR A 42 -3.56 19.29 27.36
C TYR A 42 -2.09 18.99 27.08
N LYS A 43 -1.70 17.71 27.11
CA LYS A 43 -0.32 17.28 26.87
C LYS A 43 0.15 17.67 25.47
N PHE A 44 -0.64 17.37 24.43
CA PHE A 44 -0.28 17.70 23.05
C PHE A 44 -0.28 19.22 22.78
N ILE A 45 -1.26 19.97 23.32
CA ILE A 45 -1.29 21.42 23.20
C ILE A 45 -0.04 22.05 23.86
N THR A 46 0.36 21.57 25.03
CA THR A 46 1.57 22.08 25.71
C THR A 46 2.87 21.70 24.99
N MET A 47 2.87 20.66 24.17
CA MET A 47 3.97 20.31 23.29
C MET A 47 4.06 21.22 22.05
N GLY A 48 3.03 22.02 21.75
CA GLY A 48 3.00 22.94 20.61
C GLY A 48 2.07 22.53 19.46
N TYR A 49 1.32 21.44 19.59
CA TYR A 49 0.31 21.06 18.61
C TYR A 49 -0.92 22.01 18.72
N SER A 50 -1.51 22.34 17.59
CA SER A 50 -2.79 23.06 17.57
C SER A 50 -3.95 22.15 17.95
N MET A 51 -5.10 22.74 18.29
CA MET A 51 -6.33 21.97 18.53
C MET A 51 -6.74 21.13 17.31
N ASP A 52 -6.52 21.63 16.09
CA ASP A 52 -6.84 20.89 14.87
C ASP A 52 -5.88 19.74 14.61
N ASP A 53 -4.61 19.87 14.99
CA ASP A 53 -3.64 18.77 14.99
C ASP A 53 -4.05 17.70 16.00
N PHE A 54 -4.42 18.12 17.22
CA PHE A 54 -4.86 17.20 18.27
C PHE A 54 -6.08 16.39 17.83
N LYS A 55 -7.08 16.97 17.18
CA LYS A 55 -8.25 16.24 16.66
C LYS A 55 -7.88 15.10 15.70
N LYS A 56 -6.77 15.24 14.97
CA LYS A 56 -6.25 14.17 14.09
C LYS A 56 -5.54 13.09 14.90
N ILE A 57 -4.71 13.49 15.84
CA ILE A 57 -3.97 12.60 16.75
C ILE A 57 -4.92 11.82 17.65
N ASP A 58 -6.02 12.43 18.10
CA ASP A 58 -6.97 11.82 19.05
C ASP A 58 -7.70 10.60 18.49
N LYS A 59 -7.72 10.43 17.17
CA LYS A 59 -8.25 9.24 16.50
C LYS A 59 -7.37 7.99 16.71
N LEU A 60 -6.13 8.17 17.13
CA LEU A 60 -5.20 7.08 17.39
C LEU A 60 -5.48 6.40 18.73
N SER A 61 -5.01 5.17 18.87
CA SER A 61 -5.00 4.44 20.13
C SER A 61 -4.20 5.17 21.21
N ASN A 62 -4.49 4.86 22.48
CA ASN A 62 -3.72 5.43 23.58
C ASN A 62 -2.24 5.07 23.51
N SER A 63 -1.89 3.85 23.06
CA SER A 63 -0.48 3.44 22.92
C SER A 63 0.27 4.27 21.89
N SER A 64 -0.38 4.62 20.79
CA SER A 64 0.20 5.52 19.77
C SER A 64 0.32 6.96 20.28
N LYS A 65 -0.69 7.46 21.00
CA LYS A 65 -0.63 8.77 21.67
C LYS A 65 0.50 8.84 22.69
N ASP A 66 0.64 7.83 23.53
CA ASP A 66 1.73 7.76 24.51
C ASP A 66 3.11 7.74 23.84
N TYR A 67 3.25 6.99 22.74
CA TYR A 67 4.48 7.01 21.96
C TYR A 67 4.78 8.41 21.38
N LEU A 68 3.77 9.08 20.80
CA LEU A 68 3.93 10.43 20.26
C LEU A 68 4.32 11.46 21.34
N LEU A 69 3.88 11.29 22.59
CA LEU A 69 4.29 12.14 23.71
C LEU A 69 5.78 11.99 24.08
N THR A 70 6.45 10.93 23.62
CA THR A 70 7.90 10.75 23.81
C THR A 70 8.76 11.46 22.76
N ILE A 71 8.13 11.99 21.71
CA ILE A 71 8.79 12.62 20.56
C ILE A 71 8.57 14.13 20.63
N LYS A 72 9.57 14.92 20.25
CA LYS A 72 9.41 16.39 20.13
C LYS A 72 8.33 16.72 19.09
N TYR A 73 7.68 17.86 19.29
CA TYR A 73 6.72 18.39 18.31
C TYR A 73 7.27 18.32 16.87
N ASN A 74 6.49 17.75 15.99
CA ASN A 74 6.79 17.68 14.56
C ASN A 74 5.48 17.69 13.76
N LYS A 75 5.26 18.74 12.99
CA LYS A 75 4.08 18.91 12.15
C LYS A 75 3.93 17.81 11.11
N SER A 76 5.05 17.34 10.53
CA SER A 76 5.03 16.26 9.52
C SER A 76 4.41 14.95 10.03
N ILE A 77 4.46 14.69 11.35
CA ILE A 77 3.79 13.52 11.95
C ILE A 77 2.26 13.63 11.82
N VAL A 78 1.72 14.84 11.98
CA VAL A 78 0.27 15.07 11.83
C VAL A 78 -0.15 14.89 10.37
N ASP A 79 0.68 15.38 9.44
CA ASP A 79 0.42 15.24 8.01
C ASP A 79 0.49 13.76 7.60
N LEU A 80 1.47 13.00 8.12
CA LEU A 80 1.60 11.56 7.93
C LEU A 80 0.37 10.78 8.46
N ILE A 81 -0.12 11.11 9.66
CA ILE A 81 -1.32 10.47 10.24
C ILE A 81 -2.58 10.73 9.36
N ASN A 82 -2.58 11.83 8.63
CA ASN A 82 -3.70 12.22 7.77
C ASN A 82 -3.62 11.68 6.33
N GLU A 83 -2.53 11.01 5.99
CA GLU A 83 -2.36 10.40 4.67
C GLU A 83 -3.39 9.29 4.43
N LYS A 84 -3.83 9.17 3.16
CA LYS A 84 -4.94 8.28 2.74
C LYS A 84 -4.76 6.82 3.14
N TYR A 85 -3.54 6.31 3.10
CA TYR A 85 -3.23 4.90 3.33
C TYR A 85 -2.44 4.66 4.62
N PHE A 86 -2.53 5.61 5.56
CA PHE A 86 -1.92 5.47 6.87
C PHE A 86 -2.49 4.25 7.63
N LEU A 87 -1.60 3.41 8.13
CA LEU A 87 -1.92 2.28 9.00
C LEU A 87 -1.29 2.51 10.38
N GLU A 88 -2.10 2.67 11.41
CA GLU A 88 -1.62 2.99 12.76
C GLU A 88 -0.58 2.00 13.29
N LYS A 89 -0.71 0.70 12.95
CA LYS A 89 0.27 -0.34 13.32
C LYS A 89 1.71 -0.02 12.88
N ASN A 90 1.86 0.78 11.82
CA ASN A 90 3.14 1.14 11.23
C ASN A 90 3.65 2.53 11.67
N LEU A 91 2.95 3.24 12.55
CA LEU A 91 3.28 4.63 12.95
C LEU A 91 4.75 4.82 13.32
N LYS A 92 5.31 3.93 14.14
CA LYS A 92 6.71 4.01 14.56
C LYS A 92 7.67 3.86 13.37
N ASN A 93 7.41 2.91 12.49
CA ASN A 93 8.24 2.64 11.32
C ASN A 93 8.22 3.82 10.34
N TYR A 94 7.07 4.45 10.13
CA TYR A 94 6.98 5.65 9.30
C TYR A 94 7.84 6.78 9.86
N ILE A 95 7.73 7.05 11.17
CA ILE A 95 8.48 8.13 11.82
C ILE A 95 9.99 7.85 11.78
N GLU A 96 10.42 6.62 12.02
CA GLU A 96 11.83 6.26 11.94
C GLU A 96 12.36 6.39 10.50
N TYR A 97 11.65 5.82 9.54
CA TYR A 97 12.07 5.85 8.14
C TYR A 97 12.09 7.28 7.56
N SER A 98 11.16 8.14 8.00
CA SER A 98 11.11 9.54 7.53
C SER A 98 12.29 10.40 7.96
N LYS A 99 13.09 9.98 8.94
CA LYS A 99 14.27 10.78 9.42
C LYS A 99 15.40 10.83 8.39
N ASP A 100 15.59 9.74 7.66
CA ASP A 100 16.72 9.56 6.74
C ASP A 100 16.27 9.39 5.27
N SER A 101 14.95 9.49 5.00
CA SER A 101 14.37 9.29 3.68
C SER A 101 14.20 10.60 2.93
N GLU A 102 14.52 10.59 1.63
CA GLU A 102 14.22 11.70 0.71
C GLU A 102 12.80 11.58 0.09
N TYR A 103 12.07 10.51 0.39
CA TYR A 103 10.71 10.33 -0.09
C TYR A 103 9.72 11.27 0.60
N ASP A 104 8.70 11.69 -0.13
CA ASP A 104 7.54 12.36 0.46
C ASP A 104 6.72 11.41 1.36
N LEU A 105 5.77 11.96 2.12
CA LEU A 105 4.99 11.19 3.09
C LEU A 105 4.17 10.08 2.45
N HIS A 106 3.62 10.31 1.26
CA HIS A 106 2.86 9.32 0.52
C HIS A 106 3.74 8.10 0.16
N ASN A 107 4.93 8.35 -0.37
CA ASN A 107 5.89 7.31 -0.73
C ASN A 107 6.46 6.59 0.50
N ILE A 108 6.69 7.30 1.62
CA ILE A 108 7.08 6.69 2.90
C ILE A 108 6.02 5.68 3.36
N ILE A 109 4.74 6.05 3.29
CA ILE A 109 3.64 5.16 3.64
C ILE A 109 3.60 3.93 2.72
N ALA A 110 3.75 4.13 1.41
CA ALA A 110 3.77 3.04 0.45
C ALA A 110 4.91 2.05 0.73
N VAL A 111 6.14 2.56 0.86
CA VAL A 111 7.35 1.76 1.15
C VAL A 111 7.21 0.92 2.42
N ILE A 112 6.76 1.54 3.50
CA ILE A 112 6.62 0.86 4.79
C ILE A 112 5.47 -0.16 4.79
N ASN A 113 4.34 0.18 4.16
CA ASN A 113 3.19 -0.73 4.11
C ASN A 113 3.46 -1.98 3.26
N VAL A 114 4.16 -1.80 2.14
CA VAL A 114 4.60 -2.91 1.27
C VAL A 114 5.77 -3.69 1.89
N GLY A 115 6.54 -3.06 2.77
CA GLY A 115 7.75 -3.63 3.35
C GLY A 115 8.99 -3.50 2.48
N SER A 116 8.94 -2.69 1.40
CA SER A 116 10.04 -2.51 0.46
C SER A 116 11.22 -1.67 1.01
N ASN A 117 11.11 -1.19 2.26
CA ASN A 117 12.25 -0.68 3.05
C ASN A 117 13.20 -1.79 3.50
N ASN A 118 12.82 -3.06 3.37
CA ASN A 118 13.67 -4.21 3.67
C ASN A 118 14.39 -4.69 2.42
N GLU A 119 15.45 -5.44 2.60
CA GLU A 119 16.15 -6.11 1.50
C GLU A 119 15.22 -7.13 0.82
N PHE A 120 15.13 -7.08 -0.50
CA PHE A 120 14.31 -8.01 -1.28
C PHE A 120 14.80 -9.46 -1.14
N TYR A 121 13.87 -10.38 -1.15
CA TYR A 121 14.08 -11.83 -0.92
C TYR A 121 14.53 -12.18 0.51
N THR A 122 14.32 -11.28 1.48
CA THR A 122 14.48 -11.56 2.92
C THR A 122 13.11 -11.64 3.59
N ASN A 123 13.01 -12.43 4.66
CA ASN A 123 11.75 -12.62 5.42
C ASN A 123 10.54 -12.97 4.53
N THR A 124 10.78 -13.78 3.50
CA THR A 124 9.75 -14.15 2.53
C THR A 124 8.62 -14.95 3.18
N LYS A 125 7.40 -14.71 2.69
CA LYS A 125 6.18 -15.38 3.14
C LYS A 125 5.62 -16.24 2.02
N LYS A 126 4.93 -17.31 2.37
CA LYS A 126 4.18 -18.09 1.40
C LYS A 126 2.99 -17.27 0.88
N THR A 127 2.80 -17.28 -0.42
CA THR A 127 1.63 -16.66 -1.07
C THR A 127 0.34 -17.29 -0.56
N ASP A 128 -0.62 -16.46 -0.13
CA ASP A 128 -1.96 -16.92 0.24
C ASP A 128 -2.81 -17.18 -1.03
N ILE A 129 -2.80 -18.43 -1.48
CA ILE A 129 -3.53 -18.85 -2.67
C ILE A 129 -5.05 -18.74 -2.54
N SER A 130 -5.58 -18.67 -1.31
CA SER A 130 -7.02 -18.48 -1.08
C SER A 130 -7.55 -17.12 -1.56
N LYS A 131 -6.65 -16.18 -1.84
CA LYS A 131 -6.98 -14.87 -2.43
C LYS A 131 -7.32 -14.96 -3.93
N GLY A 132 -7.20 -16.12 -4.56
CA GLY A 132 -7.55 -16.33 -5.96
C GLY A 132 -6.83 -15.33 -6.88
N ILE A 133 -7.58 -14.64 -7.76
CA ILE A 133 -6.99 -13.69 -8.72
C ILE A 133 -6.23 -12.50 -8.06
N THR A 134 -6.46 -12.27 -6.77
CA THR A 134 -5.76 -11.23 -6.00
C THR A 134 -4.62 -11.76 -5.13
N MET A 135 -4.21 -13.03 -5.30
CA MET A 135 -3.01 -13.55 -4.65
C MET A 135 -1.77 -12.76 -5.08
N LEU A 136 -0.89 -12.45 -4.13
CA LEU A 136 0.35 -11.71 -4.40
C LEU A 136 1.52 -12.67 -4.47
N THR A 137 2.26 -12.61 -5.57
CA THR A 137 3.57 -13.26 -5.76
C THR A 137 4.56 -12.19 -6.18
N ASN A 138 5.61 -11.98 -5.39
CA ASN A 138 6.63 -10.96 -5.63
C ASN A 138 7.93 -11.32 -4.88
N LYS A 139 8.83 -10.37 -4.68
CA LYS A 139 10.11 -10.62 -3.97
C LYS A 139 9.97 -10.93 -2.48
N PHE A 140 8.78 -10.74 -1.89
CA PHE A 140 8.47 -11.07 -0.49
C PHE A 140 7.48 -12.23 -0.34
N TYR A 141 6.74 -12.57 -1.40
CA TYR A 141 5.73 -13.63 -1.40
C TYR A 141 6.06 -14.66 -2.46
N TYR A 142 6.11 -15.94 -2.07
CA TYR A 142 6.48 -17.03 -2.97
C TYR A 142 5.44 -18.13 -3.03
N LEU A 143 5.39 -18.81 -4.17
CA LEU A 143 4.68 -20.06 -4.40
C LEU A 143 5.67 -21.23 -4.26
N ASP A 144 5.20 -22.33 -3.65
CA ASP A 144 6.02 -23.55 -3.59
C ASP A 144 6.24 -24.13 -5.01
N SER A 145 7.31 -24.94 -5.13
CA SER A 145 7.54 -25.71 -6.36
C SER A 145 6.39 -26.67 -6.68
N SER A 146 5.65 -27.12 -5.67
CA SER A 146 4.51 -28.01 -5.83
C SER A 146 3.21 -27.27 -6.22
N TYR A 147 3.23 -25.93 -6.27
CA TYR A 147 2.03 -25.18 -6.68
C TYR A 147 1.72 -25.45 -8.13
N ASN A 148 0.51 -25.92 -8.40
CA ASN A 148 -0.03 -26.16 -9.72
C ASN A 148 -1.42 -25.54 -9.81
N GLU A 149 -1.64 -24.67 -10.79
CA GLU A 149 -2.95 -24.08 -11.06
C GLU A 149 -3.80 -25.06 -11.88
N GLU A 150 -4.97 -25.42 -11.39
CA GLU A 150 -5.82 -26.46 -12.00
C GLU A 150 -6.66 -25.94 -13.18
N ASN A 151 -7.01 -24.64 -13.19
CA ASN A 151 -7.93 -24.05 -14.18
C ASN A 151 -7.22 -23.49 -15.42
N MET A 152 -6.17 -24.17 -15.87
CA MET A 152 -5.37 -23.72 -16.99
C MET A 152 -6.00 -24.11 -18.34
N VAL A 153 -6.00 -23.15 -19.28
CA VAL A 153 -6.43 -23.35 -20.66
C VAL A 153 -5.31 -23.02 -21.64
N LYS A 154 -5.25 -23.76 -22.74
CA LYS A 154 -4.28 -23.52 -23.81
C LYS A 154 -4.70 -22.32 -24.64
N VAL A 155 -3.77 -21.37 -24.81
CA VAL A 155 -3.94 -20.21 -25.68
C VAL A 155 -3.79 -20.63 -27.14
N SER A 156 -4.73 -20.26 -27.99
CA SER A 156 -4.66 -20.53 -29.43
C SER A 156 -3.55 -19.71 -30.09
N LYS A 157 -2.85 -20.33 -31.07
CA LYS A 157 -1.75 -19.71 -31.85
C LYS A 157 -2.10 -18.37 -32.49
N GLN A 158 -3.37 -18.10 -32.76
CA GLN A 158 -3.80 -16.81 -33.33
C GLN A 158 -3.66 -15.64 -32.36
N TYR A 159 -3.44 -15.89 -31.06
CA TYR A 159 -3.32 -14.89 -30.00
C TYR A 159 -1.92 -14.83 -29.39
N SER A 160 -1.02 -15.73 -29.80
CA SER A 160 0.30 -15.84 -29.14
C SER A 160 1.44 -16.14 -30.13
N TYR A 161 2.65 -15.72 -29.73
CA TYR A 161 3.87 -16.24 -30.31
C TYR A 161 4.16 -17.65 -29.75
N GLY A 162 4.51 -18.57 -30.64
CA GLY A 162 4.87 -19.92 -30.25
C GLY A 162 3.71 -20.82 -29.89
N GLU A 163 4.05 -22.01 -29.43
CA GLU A 163 3.12 -23.06 -29.00
C GLU A 163 3.16 -23.20 -27.48
N ASN A 164 2.11 -23.81 -26.92
CA ASN A 164 2.03 -24.15 -25.50
C ASN A 164 1.91 -22.99 -24.50
N GLN A 165 1.48 -21.82 -24.97
CA GLN A 165 1.08 -20.76 -24.04
C GLN A 165 -0.17 -21.19 -23.27
N MET A 166 -0.19 -20.93 -21.95
CA MET A 166 -1.30 -21.29 -21.07
C MET A 166 -1.63 -20.13 -20.12
N LEU A 167 -2.89 -19.96 -19.79
CA LEU A 167 -3.38 -19.00 -18.79
C LEU A 167 -4.51 -19.66 -17.99
N THR A 168 -4.87 -19.10 -16.85
CA THR A 168 -6.13 -19.49 -16.21
C THR A 168 -7.30 -19.14 -17.15
N SER A 169 -8.40 -19.91 -17.08
CA SER A 169 -9.58 -19.66 -17.91
C SER A 169 -10.06 -18.21 -17.81
N ASP A 170 -10.20 -17.69 -16.60
CA ASP A 170 -10.67 -16.31 -16.35
C ASP A 170 -9.72 -15.27 -16.98
N THR A 171 -8.40 -15.48 -16.85
CA THR A 171 -7.40 -14.59 -17.44
C THR A 171 -7.47 -14.59 -18.96
N PHE A 172 -7.66 -15.77 -19.56
CA PHE A 172 -7.76 -15.88 -21.02
C PHE A 172 -9.04 -15.26 -21.55
N ASP A 173 -10.19 -15.47 -20.90
CA ASP A 173 -11.46 -14.85 -21.28
C ASP A 173 -11.42 -13.33 -21.18
N ALA A 174 -10.79 -12.80 -20.14
CA ALA A 174 -10.52 -11.36 -19.99
C ALA A 174 -9.61 -10.85 -21.09
N PHE A 175 -8.53 -11.59 -21.42
CA PHE A 175 -7.64 -11.24 -22.52
C PHE A 175 -8.37 -11.24 -23.86
N LEU A 176 -9.22 -12.22 -24.15
CA LEU A 176 -10.02 -12.27 -25.38
C LEU A 176 -10.95 -11.06 -25.49
N SER A 177 -11.56 -10.64 -24.40
CA SER A 177 -12.40 -9.44 -24.35
C SER A 177 -11.58 -8.18 -24.68
N MET A 178 -10.41 -8.05 -24.08
CA MET A 178 -9.46 -6.97 -24.32
C MET A 178 -8.92 -6.98 -25.77
N PHE A 179 -8.52 -8.15 -26.27
CA PHE A 179 -8.04 -8.34 -27.64
C PHE A 179 -9.11 -7.91 -28.66
N ASN A 180 -10.36 -8.33 -28.48
CA ASN A 180 -11.45 -7.99 -29.40
C ASN A 180 -11.77 -6.50 -29.38
N ALA A 181 -11.62 -5.81 -28.26
CA ALA A 181 -11.80 -4.38 -28.18
C ALA A 181 -10.63 -3.65 -28.88
N ALA A 182 -9.39 -4.02 -28.60
CA ALA A 182 -8.21 -3.47 -29.26
C ALA A 182 -8.28 -3.62 -30.80
N LYS A 183 -8.72 -4.79 -31.25
CA LYS A 183 -8.90 -5.07 -32.70
C LYS A 183 -9.90 -4.13 -33.37
N LYS A 184 -10.97 -3.70 -32.71
CA LYS A 184 -11.91 -2.70 -33.24
C LYS A 184 -11.27 -1.35 -33.46
N ASP A 185 -10.24 -1.03 -32.66
CA ASP A 185 -9.44 0.17 -32.77
C ASP A 185 -8.21 0.00 -33.67
N ASN A 186 -8.17 -1.12 -34.45
CA ASN A 186 -7.05 -1.52 -35.32
C ASN A 186 -5.75 -1.79 -34.59
N ILE A 187 -5.81 -2.13 -33.32
CA ILE A 187 -4.64 -2.51 -32.50
C ILE A 187 -4.57 -4.03 -32.40
N THR A 188 -3.39 -4.58 -32.64
CA THR A 188 -3.13 -6.00 -32.48
C THR A 188 -2.35 -6.28 -31.22
N LEU A 189 -2.88 -7.13 -30.35
CA LEU A 189 -2.25 -7.63 -29.13
C LEU A 189 -1.82 -9.09 -29.32
N ILE A 190 -0.61 -9.44 -28.95
CA ILE A 190 -0.08 -10.79 -29.06
C ILE A 190 0.54 -11.20 -27.73
N ILE A 191 0.18 -12.36 -27.20
CA ILE A 191 0.81 -12.96 -26.04
C ILE A 191 2.20 -13.46 -26.42
N ASN A 192 3.22 -12.92 -25.79
CA ASN A 192 4.61 -13.35 -26.00
C ASN A 192 5.07 -14.39 -24.96
N SER A 193 4.61 -14.23 -23.70
CA SER A 193 4.88 -15.16 -22.60
C SER A 193 3.65 -15.23 -21.70
N SER A 194 3.41 -16.39 -21.10
CA SER A 194 2.27 -16.62 -20.22
C SER A 194 2.68 -17.50 -19.03
N PHE A 195 1.97 -18.54 -18.66
CA PHE A 195 2.33 -19.45 -17.58
C PHE A 195 3.76 -20.00 -17.76
N ARG A 196 4.49 -20.00 -16.66
CA ARG A 196 5.78 -20.69 -16.48
C ARG A 196 5.75 -21.40 -15.12
N ASN A 197 6.05 -22.70 -15.15
CA ASN A 197 6.16 -23.43 -13.89
C ASN A 197 7.42 -23.04 -13.09
N TYR A 198 7.61 -23.65 -11.95
CA TYR A 198 8.74 -23.35 -11.06
C TYR A 198 10.09 -23.70 -11.74
N GLU A 199 10.15 -24.84 -12.41
CA GLU A 199 11.36 -25.34 -13.08
C GLU A 199 11.74 -24.45 -14.27
N ASP A 200 10.78 -24.05 -15.10
CA ASP A 200 11.01 -23.10 -16.21
C ASP A 200 11.60 -21.77 -15.69
N GLN A 201 11.06 -21.28 -14.56
CA GLN A 201 11.56 -20.07 -13.95
C GLN A 201 12.97 -20.24 -13.36
N GLU A 202 13.29 -21.42 -12.82
CA GLU A 202 14.63 -21.74 -12.31
C GLU A 202 15.67 -21.71 -13.43
N GLU A 203 15.35 -22.30 -14.58
CA GLU A 203 16.24 -22.27 -15.77
C GLU A 203 16.52 -20.82 -16.23
N ILE A 204 15.50 -19.99 -16.29
CA ILE A 204 15.63 -18.58 -16.69
C ILE A 204 16.49 -17.82 -15.67
N TYR A 205 16.19 -17.96 -14.37
CA TYR A 205 16.94 -17.27 -13.33
C TYR A 205 18.41 -17.69 -13.29
N ASP A 206 18.69 -18.98 -13.39
CA ASP A 206 20.05 -19.53 -13.40
C ASP A 206 20.83 -19.13 -14.66
N TYR A 207 20.15 -18.97 -15.79
CA TYR A 207 20.79 -18.40 -17.01
C TYR A 207 21.27 -16.96 -16.71
N TYR A 208 20.40 -16.08 -16.21
CA TYR A 208 20.80 -14.70 -15.92
C TYR A 208 21.84 -14.60 -14.82
N LYS A 209 21.76 -15.42 -13.80
CA LYS A 209 22.75 -15.52 -12.73
C LYS A 209 24.14 -15.89 -13.25
N ARG A 210 24.23 -16.84 -14.21
CA ARG A 210 25.50 -17.20 -14.84
C ARG A 210 26.08 -16.10 -15.73
N VAL A 211 25.20 -15.40 -16.47
CA VAL A 211 25.63 -14.41 -17.47
C VAL A 211 25.90 -13.05 -16.87
N LYS A 212 25.13 -12.63 -15.87
CA LYS A 212 25.15 -11.26 -15.31
C LYS A 212 25.50 -11.19 -13.83
N GLY A 213 25.60 -12.33 -13.15
CA GLY A 213 25.76 -12.37 -11.69
C GLY A 213 24.46 -12.26 -10.93
N VAL A 214 24.49 -12.60 -9.63
CA VAL A 214 23.30 -12.70 -8.77
C VAL A 214 22.59 -11.36 -8.61
N GLU A 215 23.33 -10.28 -8.36
CA GLU A 215 22.74 -8.95 -8.13
C GLU A 215 21.94 -8.45 -9.33
N GLU A 216 22.49 -8.61 -10.55
CA GLU A 216 21.82 -8.16 -11.75
C GLU A 216 20.66 -9.11 -12.12
N ALA A 217 20.82 -10.42 -11.95
CA ALA A 217 19.75 -11.39 -12.13
C ALA A 217 18.54 -11.05 -11.24
N ASN A 218 18.76 -10.69 -9.97
CA ASN A 218 17.70 -10.29 -9.04
C ASN A 218 16.90 -9.05 -9.48
N LYS A 219 17.45 -8.20 -10.36
CA LYS A 219 16.75 -7.02 -10.88
C LYS A 219 15.85 -7.32 -12.07
N ILE A 220 16.26 -8.29 -12.92
CA ILE A 220 15.67 -8.54 -14.24
C ILE A 220 14.90 -9.85 -14.34
N ALA A 221 15.06 -10.75 -13.37
CA ALA A 221 14.33 -12.03 -13.33
C ALA A 221 13.89 -12.35 -11.89
N ALA A 222 12.70 -12.86 -11.76
CA ALA A 222 12.23 -13.39 -10.47
C ALA A 222 12.98 -14.66 -10.11
N LYS A 223 13.27 -14.86 -8.82
CA LYS A 223 13.69 -16.17 -8.32
C LYS A 223 12.58 -17.19 -8.52
N PRO A 224 12.89 -18.51 -8.64
CA PRO A 224 11.87 -19.57 -8.67
C PRO A 224 10.90 -19.44 -7.51
N GLY A 225 9.60 -19.58 -7.79
CA GLY A 225 8.54 -19.35 -6.83
C GLY A 225 8.10 -17.88 -6.64
N HIS A 226 8.89 -16.91 -7.08
CA HIS A 226 8.61 -15.48 -6.93
C HIS A 226 8.11 -14.80 -8.22
N SER A 227 7.84 -15.58 -9.28
CA SER A 227 7.31 -15.09 -10.56
C SER A 227 5.80 -15.17 -10.61
N GLU A 228 5.13 -14.07 -10.99
CA GLU A 228 3.68 -14.08 -11.23
C GLU A 228 3.25 -15.00 -12.38
N HIS A 229 4.15 -15.33 -13.31
CA HIS A 229 3.84 -16.29 -14.39
C HIS A 229 3.47 -17.69 -13.87
N GLN A 230 3.94 -18.07 -12.68
CA GLN A 230 3.57 -19.36 -12.06
C GLN A 230 2.11 -19.38 -11.61
N THR A 231 1.45 -18.24 -11.46
CA THR A 231 0.02 -18.15 -11.10
C THR A 231 -0.92 -18.37 -12.29
N GLY A 232 -0.43 -18.30 -13.54
CA GLY A 232 -1.29 -18.25 -14.72
C GLY A 232 -2.12 -16.99 -14.88
N LEU A 233 -1.87 -15.97 -14.05
CA LEU A 233 -2.58 -14.68 -14.04
C LEU A 233 -1.76 -13.56 -14.68
N ALA A 234 -0.48 -13.80 -15.03
CA ALA A 234 0.40 -12.83 -15.69
C ALA A 234 0.59 -13.18 -17.15
N VAL A 235 0.71 -12.16 -17.97
CA VAL A 235 0.88 -12.28 -19.42
C VAL A 235 1.78 -11.17 -19.95
N ASP A 236 2.78 -11.54 -20.74
CA ASP A 236 3.59 -10.58 -21.49
C ASP A 236 2.92 -10.30 -22.84
N ILE A 237 2.50 -9.06 -23.05
CA ILE A 237 1.79 -8.61 -24.24
C ILE A 237 2.70 -7.78 -25.12
N GLN A 238 2.67 -8.05 -26.43
CA GLN A 238 3.36 -7.31 -27.46
C GLN A 238 2.45 -7.09 -28.67
N THR A 239 2.98 -6.50 -29.73
CA THR A 239 2.38 -6.45 -31.07
C THR A 239 3.38 -6.99 -32.10
N TYR A 240 2.90 -7.32 -33.29
CA TYR A 240 3.76 -7.84 -34.35
C TYR A 240 4.92 -6.88 -34.66
N GLY A 241 6.14 -7.41 -34.70
CA GLY A 241 7.34 -6.64 -35.00
C GLY A 241 7.87 -5.75 -33.88
N SER A 242 7.18 -5.66 -32.73
CA SER A 242 7.72 -4.97 -31.55
C SER A 242 8.76 -5.83 -30.81
N ARG A 243 9.62 -5.15 -30.07
CA ARG A 243 10.56 -5.76 -29.12
C ARG A 243 10.20 -5.31 -27.72
N ALA A 244 10.53 -6.10 -26.70
CA ALA A 244 10.22 -5.76 -25.30
C ALA A 244 10.78 -4.38 -24.92
N ASP A 245 12.02 -4.09 -25.29
CA ASP A 245 12.73 -2.85 -24.98
C ASP A 245 12.19 -1.58 -25.66
N THR A 246 11.30 -1.71 -26.65
CA THR A 246 10.69 -0.60 -27.40
C THR A 246 9.16 -0.69 -27.46
N PHE A 247 8.57 -1.62 -26.75
CA PHE A 247 7.12 -1.83 -26.77
C PHE A 247 6.35 -0.61 -26.25
N ASP A 248 6.89 0.13 -25.30
CA ASP A 248 6.30 1.36 -24.75
C ASP A 248 6.18 2.51 -25.76
N GLN A 249 6.84 2.41 -26.93
CA GLN A 249 6.72 3.37 -28.04
C GLN A 249 5.59 3.00 -29.01
N SER A 250 4.99 1.79 -28.88
CA SER A 250 3.96 1.29 -29.77
C SER A 250 2.58 1.88 -29.49
N ASP A 251 1.72 1.91 -30.51
CA ASP A 251 0.31 2.28 -30.33
C ASP A 251 -0.44 1.22 -29.50
N ALA A 252 0.01 -0.04 -29.51
CA ALA A 252 -0.53 -1.09 -28.69
C ALA A 252 -0.32 -0.81 -27.19
N PHE A 253 0.87 -0.35 -26.79
CA PHE A 253 1.13 0.03 -25.40
C PHE A 253 0.29 1.24 -24.97
N LYS A 254 0.18 2.29 -25.83
CA LYS A 254 -0.67 3.45 -25.55
C LYS A 254 -2.11 3.03 -25.30
N TRP A 255 -2.64 2.17 -26.18
CA TRP A 255 -3.98 1.63 -26.05
C TRP A 255 -4.16 0.83 -24.75
N LEU A 256 -3.22 -0.04 -24.42
CA LEU A 256 -3.24 -0.84 -23.19
C LEU A 256 -3.20 0.05 -21.94
N ASN A 257 -2.38 1.08 -21.94
CA ASN A 257 -2.27 2.01 -20.81
C ASN A 257 -3.61 2.73 -20.50
N GLU A 258 -4.41 2.98 -21.52
CA GLU A 258 -5.72 3.64 -21.40
C GLU A 258 -6.88 2.67 -21.16
N ASN A 259 -6.72 1.39 -21.49
CA ASN A 259 -7.85 0.46 -21.59
C ASN A 259 -7.71 -0.83 -20.81
N ALA A 260 -6.50 -1.32 -20.53
CA ALA A 260 -6.28 -2.65 -19.95
C ALA A 260 -7.05 -2.85 -18.63
N TYR A 261 -7.10 -1.83 -17.77
CA TYR A 261 -7.80 -1.88 -16.49
C TYR A 261 -9.31 -2.18 -16.62
N LYS A 262 -9.94 -1.78 -17.73
CA LYS A 262 -11.37 -2.04 -18.03
C LYS A 262 -11.66 -3.54 -18.19
N TYR A 263 -10.62 -4.32 -18.52
CA TYR A 263 -10.65 -5.76 -18.71
C TYR A 263 -9.99 -6.53 -17.55
N GLY A 264 -9.68 -5.84 -16.46
CA GLY A 264 -9.10 -6.43 -15.26
C GLY A 264 -7.58 -6.61 -15.28
N PHE A 265 -6.88 -6.04 -16.25
CA PHE A 265 -5.42 -6.07 -16.32
C PHE A 265 -4.80 -4.78 -15.83
N ILE A 266 -3.65 -4.90 -15.18
CA ILE A 266 -2.80 -3.79 -14.76
C ILE A 266 -1.43 -3.91 -15.41
N LEU A 267 -0.80 -2.79 -15.70
CA LEU A 267 0.64 -2.73 -15.94
C LEU A 267 1.33 -2.99 -14.60
N ARG A 268 1.95 -4.17 -14.48
CA ARG A 268 2.39 -4.69 -13.16
C ARG A 268 3.60 -3.97 -12.60
N TYR A 269 4.55 -3.61 -13.47
CA TYR A 269 5.80 -2.95 -13.11
C TYR A 269 5.90 -1.60 -13.81
N PRO A 270 5.16 -0.59 -13.33
CA PRO A 270 5.11 0.72 -13.96
C PRO A 270 6.41 1.49 -13.76
N LYS A 271 6.63 2.48 -14.61
CA LYS A 271 7.78 3.36 -14.55
C LYS A 271 7.83 4.09 -13.20
N ASP A 272 9.04 4.28 -12.68
CA ASP A 272 9.29 4.99 -11.42
C ASP A 272 8.71 4.34 -10.14
N LYS A 273 8.28 3.06 -10.20
CA LYS A 273 7.76 2.29 -9.05
C LYS A 273 8.68 1.13 -8.60
N LYS A 274 9.91 1.07 -9.11
CA LYS A 274 10.88 0.05 -8.73
C LYS A 274 11.15 0.00 -7.22
N TYR A 275 11.14 1.13 -6.53
CA TYR A 275 11.35 1.21 -5.08
C TYR A 275 10.23 0.52 -4.26
N ILE A 276 9.06 0.30 -4.88
CA ILE A 276 7.94 -0.46 -4.31
C ILE A 276 8.01 -1.92 -4.74
N THR A 277 8.09 -2.17 -6.08
CA THR A 277 7.94 -3.53 -6.65
C THR A 277 9.24 -4.32 -6.61
N GLY A 278 10.38 -3.65 -6.56
CA GLY A 278 11.72 -4.25 -6.67
C GLY A 278 12.13 -4.66 -8.10
N TYR A 279 11.24 -4.48 -9.10
CA TYR A 279 11.49 -4.79 -10.50
C TYR A 279 11.69 -3.52 -11.32
N GLU A 280 12.48 -3.64 -12.38
CA GLU A 280 12.60 -2.59 -13.40
C GLU A 280 11.25 -2.40 -14.11
N TYR A 281 11.13 -1.28 -14.84
CA TYR A 281 9.97 -1.03 -15.68
C TYR A 281 9.82 -2.10 -16.78
N GLU A 282 8.64 -2.69 -16.87
CA GLU A 282 8.31 -3.69 -17.87
C GLU A 282 7.01 -3.31 -18.59
N SER A 283 7.11 -2.63 -19.73
CA SER A 283 5.95 -2.17 -20.51
C SER A 283 5.08 -3.30 -21.05
N TRP A 284 5.60 -4.51 -21.14
CA TRP A 284 4.93 -5.70 -21.68
C TRP A 284 4.21 -6.54 -20.63
N HIS A 285 4.59 -6.46 -19.34
CA HIS A 285 4.10 -7.34 -18.29
C HIS A 285 2.79 -6.86 -17.68
N TYR A 286 1.73 -7.59 -17.95
CA TYR A 286 0.38 -7.33 -17.45
C TYR A 286 -0.08 -8.42 -16.50
N ARG A 287 -0.73 -8.01 -15.41
CA ARG A 287 -1.29 -8.92 -14.41
C ARG A 287 -2.82 -8.77 -14.38
N TYR A 288 -3.53 -9.91 -14.46
CA TYR A 288 -4.96 -9.97 -14.23
C TYR A 288 -5.28 -9.97 -12.73
N VAL A 289 -6.12 -9.05 -12.31
CA VAL A 289 -6.56 -8.85 -10.91
C VAL A 289 -8.07 -8.63 -10.81
N GLY A 290 -8.81 -8.75 -11.93
CA GLY A 290 -10.23 -8.42 -12.03
C GLY A 290 -10.50 -6.92 -12.21
N ALA A 291 -11.63 -6.58 -12.86
CA ALA A 291 -11.90 -5.22 -13.33
C ALA A 291 -12.02 -4.20 -12.19
N GLU A 292 -12.60 -4.55 -11.05
CA GLU A 292 -12.76 -3.62 -9.91
C GLU A 292 -11.40 -3.25 -9.30
N VAL A 293 -10.54 -4.24 -9.06
CA VAL A 293 -9.19 -4.02 -8.51
C VAL A 293 -8.32 -3.25 -9.51
N ALA A 294 -8.34 -3.64 -10.78
CA ALA A 294 -7.57 -2.98 -11.82
C ALA A 294 -7.98 -1.51 -11.99
N LYS A 295 -9.30 -1.24 -11.96
CA LYS A 295 -9.83 0.13 -12.01
C LYS A 295 -9.35 0.96 -10.82
N TYR A 296 -9.42 0.41 -9.60
CA TYR A 296 -8.97 1.13 -8.41
C TYR A 296 -7.47 1.46 -8.48
N ILE A 297 -6.65 0.50 -8.87
CA ILE A 297 -5.20 0.67 -9.04
C ILE A 297 -4.90 1.78 -10.08
N HIS A 298 -5.59 1.74 -11.22
CA HIS A 298 -5.43 2.72 -12.28
C HIS A 298 -5.84 4.13 -11.84
N GLU A 299 -7.03 4.29 -11.24
CA GLU A 299 -7.57 5.58 -10.81
C GLU A 299 -6.78 6.23 -9.67
N ASN A 300 -6.10 5.44 -8.84
CA ASN A 300 -5.31 5.92 -7.70
C ASN A 300 -3.81 5.94 -7.97
N ASN A 301 -3.37 5.52 -9.14
CA ASN A 301 -1.95 5.45 -9.55
C ASN A 301 -1.06 4.73 -8.53
N ILE A 302 -1.55 3.60 -8.00
CA ILE A 302 -0.82 2.73 -7.07
C ILE A 302 -0.41 1.42 -7.75
N THR A 303 0.55 0.71 -7.17
CA THR A 303 0.94 -0.62 -7.61
C THR A 303 0.00 -1.69 -7.02
N PHE A 304 0.07 -2.92 -7.54
CA PHE A 304 -0.65 -4.04 -6.94
C PHE A 304 -0.11 -4.40 -5.55
N ASP A 305 1.19 -4.22 -5.31
CA ASP A 305 1.82 -4.39 -4.00
C ASP A 305 1.20 -3.45 -2.96
N GLU A 306 1.02 -2.18 -3.33
CA GLU A 306 0.35 -1.18 -2.49
C GLU A 306 -1.12 -1.56 -2.25
N TYR A 307 -1.86 -1.94 -3.31
CA TYR A 307 -3.25 -2.37 -3.17
C TYR A 307 -3.38 -3.57 -2.21
N TYR A 308 -2.50 -4.56 -2.35
CA TYR A 308 -2.49 -5.75 -1.49
C TYR A 308 -2.23 -5.38 -0.03
N ALA A 309 -1.23 -4.56 0.24
CA ALA A 309 -0.89 -4.10 1.59
C ALA A 309 -2.01 -3.27 2.24
N TYR A 310 -2.74 -2.47 1.47
CA TYR A 310 -3.79 -1.59 1.99
C TYR A 310 -5.12 -2.30 2.23
N PHE A 311 -5.47 -3.31 1.42
CA PHE A 311 -6.82 -3.85 1.38
C PHE A 311 -6.91 -5.36 1.60
N ILE A 312 -5.86 -6.13 1.34
CA ILE A 312 -5.88 -7.60 1.36
C ILE A 312 -5.11 -8.16 2.55
N GLU A 313 -3.90 -7.67 2.80
CA GLU A 313 -3.06 -8.07 3.94
C GLU A 313 -3.45 -7.30 5.20
N LYS A 314 -4.52 -7.66 5.85
CA LYS A 314 -4.97 -7.01 7.09
C LYS A 314 -4.58 -7.78 8.33
#